data_19e00c127fb65cf3eebfcf0de0f9f302
#
_entry.id   19e00c127fb65cf3eebfcf0de0f9f302
#
_cell.length_a   1.000
_cell.length_b   1.000
_cell.length_c   1.000
_cell.angle_alpha   90.00
_cell.angle_beta   90.00
_cell.angle_gamma   90.00
#
_symmetry.space_group_name_H-M   'P 1'
#
loop_
_entity.id
_entity.type
_entity.pdbx_description
1 polymer ?
#
loop_
_entity_poly.entity_id
_entity_poly.type
_entity_poly.pdbx_seq_one_letter_code
_entity_poly.pdbx_strand_id
1 'polypeptide(L)' 'METTLNSNSSNTSANVLMINDKGLMLSVLGQDYFISFNRLPWMKDAAIRDVLDVQMCGDDAIEWPKLDIDLEIDSLK' A
#
# COMPACT_ATOMS: atom_id res chain seq x y z
N MET A 1 -5.98 -17.66 13.20
CA MET A 1 -6.44 -17.28 13.16
C MET A 1 -6.62 -16.85 12.84
N GLU A 2 -6.82 -16.77 12.83
CA GLU A 2 -7.37 -16.29 12.59
C GLU A 2 -7.59 -15.63 12.25
N THR A 3 -7.62 -15.62 12.34
CA THR A 3 -8.14 -14.90 12.04
C THR A 3 -8.28 -14.18 11.55
N THR A 4 -8.33 -14.20 11.65
CA THR A 4 -8.74 -13.47 11.24
C THR A 4 -8.78 -12.84 10.62
N LEU A 5 -8.75 -12.93 10.63
CA LEU A 5 -9.01 -12.32 10.09
C LEU A 5 -9.25 -11.84 9.37
N ASN A 6 -9.44 -11.87 9.30
CA ASN A 6 -9.92 -11.42 8.64
C ASN A 6 -10.16 -10.75 8.14
N SER A 7 -10.38 -10.80 8.19
CA SER A 7 -10.79 -10.29 7.84
C SER A 7 -10.82 -9.50 7.27
N ASN A 8 -10.84 -9.05 7.31
CA ASN A 8 -11.01 -8.36 6.86
C ASN A 8 -10.95 -8.22 5.76
N SER A 9 -10.86 -8.19 5.66
CA SER A 9 -11.10 -8.80 4.36
C SER A 9 -11.30 -7.81 3.23
N SER A 10 -11.86 -6.69 3.44
CA SER A 10 -12.10 -5.69 2.41
C SER A 10 -10.80 -5.15 1.83
N ASN A 11 -9.69 -5.30 2.54
CA ASN A 11 -8.41 -4.78 2.12
C ASN A 11 -7.46 -5.85 1.62
N THR A 12 -8.00 -7.03 1.32
CA THR A 12 -7.14 -8.13 0.91
C THR A 12 -6.47 -7.90 -0.43
N SER A 13 -7.00 -6.99 -1.25
CA SER A 13 -6.43 -6.74 -2.58
C SER A 13 -5.20 -5.85 -2.56
N ALA A 14 -5.03 -5.04 -1.52
CA ALA A 14 -3.88 -4.13 -1.42
C ALA A 14 -3.42 -4.09 0.02
N ASN A 15 -2.17 -4.45 0.25
CA ASN A 15 -1.60 -4.52 1.59
C ASN A 15 -0.16 -4.08 1.59
N VAL A 16 0.27 -3.40 2.66
CA VAL A 16 1.68 -3.13 2.88
C VAL A 16 2.28 -4.33 3.60
N LEU A 17 3.30 -4.93 3.01
CA LEU A 17 3.97 -6.10 3.58
C LEU A 17 5.14 -5.73 4.46
N MET A 18 5.85 -4.66 4.11
CA MET A 18 7.07 -4.29 4.82
C MET A 18 7.37 -2.83 4.54
N ILE A 19 7.96 -2.16 5.52
CA ILE A 19 8.46 -0.79 5.38
C ILE A 19 9.89 -0.81 5.89
N ASN A 20 10.80 -0.18 5.14
CA ASN A 20 12.16 0.03 5.62
C ASN A 20 12.61 1.44 5.26
N ASP A 21 13.89 1.73 5.47
CA ASP A 21 14.42 3.07 5.26
C ASP A 21 14.48 3.48 3.79
N LYS A 22 14.32 2.53 2.88
CA LYS A 22 14.41 2.81 1.45
C LYS A 22 13.07 2.89 0.76
N GLY A 23 12.04 2.27 1.34
CA GLY A 23 10.73 2.26 0.71
C GLY A 23 9.82 1.26 1.38
N LEU A 24 8.83 0.82 0.64
CA LEU A 24 7.87 -0.14 1.16
C LEU A 24 7.55 -1.20 0.12
N MET A 25 7.17 -2.35 0.62
CA MET A 25 6.76 -3.48 -0.22
C MET A 25 5.25 -3.62 -0.11
N LEU A 26 4.59 -3.66 -1.25
CA LEU A 26 3.14 -3.83 -1.33
C LEU A 26 2.79 -5.15 -1.96
N SER A 27 1.67 -5.72 -1.52
CA SER A 27 1.01 -6.78 -2.25
C SER A 27 -0.26 -6.20 -2.84
N VAL A 28 -0.40 -6.27 -4.15
CA VAL A 28 -1.56 -5.74 -4.86
C VAL A 28 -2.04 -6.80 -5.82
N LEU A 29 -3.26 -7.27 -5.61
CA LEU A 29 -3.90 -8.29 -6.46
C LEU A 29 -3.01 -9.52 -6.62
N GLY A 30 -2.33 -9.91 -5.55
CA GLY A 30 -1.49 -11.09 -5.55
C GLY A 30 -0.08 -10.91 -6.08
N GLN A 31 0.30 -9.69 -6.43
CA GLN A 31 1.64 -9.35 -6.90
C GLN A 31 2.34 -8.45 -5.89
N ASP A 32 3.64 -8.66 -5.71
CA ASP A 32 4.43 -7.85 -4.80
C ASP A 32 5.17 -6.78 -5.58
N TYR A 33 5.15 -5.56 -5.06
CA TYR A 33 5.82 -4.41 -5.67
C TYR A 33 6.57 -3.65 -4.60
N PHE A 34 7.79 -3.24 -4.93
CA PHE A 34 8.56 -2.37 -4.05
C PHE A 34 8.49 -0.94 -4.56
N ILE A 35 8.15 0.00 -3.68
CA ILE A 35 8.09 1.41 -4.03
C ILE A 35 9.15 2.14 -3.20
N SER A 36 10.11 2.74 -3.89
CA SER A 36 11.15 3.53 -3.23
C SER A 36 10.57 4.85 -2.72
N PHE A 37 11.04 5.31 -1.58
CA PHE A 37 10.69 6.64 -1.07
C PHE A 37 11.19 7.75 -1.98
N ASN A 38 12.10 7.46 -2.91
CA ASN A 38 12.49 8.44 -3.92
C ASN A 38 11.33 8.82 -4.83
N ARG A 39 10.37 7.91 -5.01
CA ARG A 39 9.17 8.19 -5.80
C ARG A 39 8.12 8.93 -4.99
N LEU A 40 8.09 8.69 -3.68
CA LEU A 40 7.09 9.27 -2.78
C LEU A 40 7.80 9.85 -1.57
N PRO A 41 8.60 10.91 -1.77
CA PRO A 41 9.49 11.37 -0.69
C PRO A 41 8.75 11.83 0.56
N TRP A 42 7.54 12.35 0.41
CA TRP A 42 6.76 12.79 1.56
C TRP A 42 6.26 11.63 2.40
N MET A 43 6.26 10.43 1.88
CA MET A 43 5.78 9.26 2.62
C MET A 43 6.75 8.86 3.74
N LYS A 44 8.02 9.24 3.64
CA LYS A 44 8.99 8.96 4.70
C LYS A 44 8.59 9.56 6.03
N ASP A 45 7.91 10.69 6.00
CA ASP A 45 7.53 11.42 7.20
C ASP A 45 6.11 11.10 7.64
N ALA A 46 5.42 10.25 6.93
CA ALA A 46 4.04 9.91 7.24
C ALA A 46 3.98 8.96 8.44
N ALA A 47 2.88 9.02 9.18
CA ALA A 47 2.67 8.06 10.26
C ALA A 47 2.49 6.66 9.67
N ILE A 48 3.03 5.67 10.37
CA ILE A 48 2.95 4.29 9.89
C ILE A 48 1.51 3.85 9.67
N ARG A 49 0.62 4.23 10.59
CA ARG A 49 -0.79 3.84 10.44
C ARG A 49 -1.42 4.38 9.16
N ASP A 50 -0.97 5.55 8.71
CA ASP A 50 -1.50 6.14 7.47
C ASP A 50 -0.90 5.44 6.25
N VAL A 51 0.36 5.03 6.34
CA VAL A 51 1.01 4.26 5.27
C VAL A 51 0.38 2.88 5.13
N LEU A 52 0.01 2.27 6.24
CA LEU A 52 -0.62 0.96 6.22
C LEU A 52 -2.06 0.99 5.70
N ASP A 53 -2.67 2.16 5.63
CA ASP A 53 -4.06 2.33 5.23
C ASP A 53 -4.18 2.47 3.71
N VAL A 54 -3.52 1.58 2.99
CA VAL A 54 -3.62 1.53 1.53
C VAL A 54 -4.87 0.77 1.14
N GLN A 55 -5.51 1.19 0.06
CA GLN A 55 -6.70 0.49 -0.42
C GLN A 55 -6.77 0.60 -1.95
N MET A 56 -7.59 -0.27 -2.53
CA MET A 56 -7.83 -0.21 -3.96
C MET A 56 -8.69 1.01 -4.31
N CYS A 57 -8.38 1.59 -5.45
CA CYS A 57 -9.19 2.66 -6.03
C CYS A 57 -9.60 2.16 -7.41
N GLY A 58 -10.76 1.52 -7.46
CA GLY A 58 -11.17 0.83 -8.68
C GLY A 58 -10.38 -0.47 -8.87
N ASP A 59 -10.17 -0.87 -10.11
CA ASP A 59 -9.50 -2.12 -10.48
C ASP A 59 -8.03 -1.94 -10.77
N ASP A 60 -7.58 -0.72 -11.01
CA ASP A 60 -6.28 -0.47 -11.63
C ASP A 60 -5.44 0.54 -10.87
N ALA A 61 -5.87 0.96 -9.68
CA ALA A 61 -5.15 1.95 -8.90
C ALA A 61 -5.23 1.62 -7.42
N ILE A 62 -4.28 2.17 -6.68
CA ILE A 62 -4.28 2.09 -5.22
C ILE A 62 -4.20 3.51 -4.67
N GLU A 63 -4.67 3.69 -3.44
CA GLU A 63 -4.63 5.01 -2.83
C GLU A 63 -4.33 4.91 -1.34
N TRP A 64 -3.77 5.98 -0.82
CA TRP A 64 -3.59 6.21 0.61
C TRP A 64 -4.46 7.41 0.97
N PRO A 65 -5.69 7.20 1.39
CA PRO A 65 -6.64 8.31 1.56
C PRO A 65 -6.20 9.36 2.58
N LYS A 66 -5.52 8.93 3.63
CA LYS A 66 -5.06 9.86 4.67
C LYS A 66 -3.87 10.69 4.22
N LEU A 67 -3.17 10.27 3.19
CA LEU A 67 -2.00 10.95 2.67
C LEU A 67 -2.28 11.68 1.36
N ASP A 68 -3.48 11.52 0.84
CA ASP A 68 -3.90 12.12 -0.43
C ASP A 68 -2.97 11.71 -1.57
N ILE A 69 -2.61 10.43 -1.60
CA ILE A 69 -1.73 9.85 -2.62
C ILE A 69 -2.49 8.76 -3.33
N ASP A 70 -2.38 8.73 -4.66
CA ASP A 70 -2.88 7.61 -5.44
C ASP A 70 -1.86 7.26 -6.53
N LEU A 71 -1.83 5.98 -6.89
CA LEU A 71 -0.93 5.47 -7.91
C LEU A 71 -1.66 4.46 -8.77
N GLU A 72 -1.40 4.52 -10.07
CA GLU A 72 -1.89 3.48 -10.97
C GLU A 72 -1.01 2.25 -10.82
N ILE A 73 -1.64 1.08 -10.85
CA ILE A 73 -0.90 -0.18 -10.71
C ILE A 73 0.12 -0.34 -11.84
N ASP A 74 -0.22 0.11 -13.05
CA ASP A 74 0.73 0.02 -14.16
C ASP A 74 2.01 0.78 -13.90
N SER A 75 1.97 1.82 -13.08
CA SER A 75 3.17 2.58 -12.75
C SER A 75 4.09 1.86 -11.78
N LEU A 76 3.62 0.77 -11.17
CA LEU A 76 4.41 -0.03 -10.24
C LEU A 76 5.23 -1.09 -10.93
N LYS A 77 4.89 -1.40 -12.16
CA LYS A 77 5.53 -2.49 -12.90
C LYS A 77 6.87 -2.10 -13.49
#